data_18549f47a3ed7991b4e0cbfaa4d33b40
#
_entry.id   18549f47a3ed7991b4e0cbfaa4d33b40
#
_cell.length_a   1.000
_cell.length_b   1.000
_cell.length_c   1.000
_cell.angle_alpha   90.00
_cell.angle_beta   90.00
_cell.angle_gamma   90.00
#
_symmetry.space_group_name_H-M   'P 1'
#
loop_
_entity.id
_entity.type
_entity.pdbx_description
1 polymer ?
#
loop_
_entity_poly.entity_id
_entity_poly.type
_entity_poly.pdbx_seq_one_letter_code
_entity_poly.pdbx_strand_id
1 'polypeptide(L)'
;MRQDSIAEHFGALAELRAAGLIRHLGVSDVEPRHLAEAQAIAPVVCVQNRYGLGFHDPATDELLARCREQGIAFVPFYALAGEEGPRGGASTAHEEEVRAVAGAHGVSPAQVRIAWTLHQGPHVLAIPGTGDLGHLAENVAAGALRLTDGELARLDAARTG
;
A
#
# COMPACT_ATOMS: atom_id res chain seq x y z
N MET A 1 -7.35 -15.17 11.24
CA MET A 1 -8.82 -15.10 11.22
C MET A 1 -9.18 -13.64 11.02
N ARG A 2 -9.74 -13.28 9.86
CA ARG A 2 -10.31 -11.93 9.68
C ARG A 2 -11.55 -11.85 10.56
N GLN A 3 -11.65 -10.84 11.41
CA GLN A 3 -12.78 -10.64 12.31
C GLN A 3 -14.07 -10.45 11.49
N ASP A 4 -15.18 -11.04 11.94
CA ASP A 4 -16.48 -10.86 11.25
C ASP A 4 -17.01 -9.42 11.39
N SER A 5 -16.65 -8.70 12.44
CA SER A 5 -17.00 -7.30 12.71
C SER A 5 -15.87 -6.60 13.46
N ILE A 6 -15.69 -5.31 13.20
CA ILE A 6 -14.74 -4.43 13.91
C ILE A 6 -15.47 -3.38 14.77
N ALA A 7 -16.81 -3.41 14.80
CA ALA A 7 -17.64 -2.37 15.41
C ALA A 7 -17.32 -2.10 16.88
N GLU A 8 -17.14 -3.14 17.68
CA GLU A 8 -16.86 -3.00 19.12
C GLU A 8 -15.53 -2.27 19.36
N HIS A 9 -14.45 -2.75 18.72
CA HIS A 9 -13.13 -2.16 18.89
C HIS A 9 -13.04 -0.75 18.32
N PHE A 10 -13.64 -0.53 17.13
CA PHE A 10 -13.65 0.77 16.50
C PHE A 10 -14.53 1.76 17.26
N GLY A 11 -15.64 1.29 17.84
CA GLY A 11 -16.51 2.06 18.74
C GLY A 11 -15.77 2.59 19.96
N ALA A 12 -15.00 1.74 20.63
CA ALA A 12 -14.17 2.16 21.76
C ALA A 12 -13.14 3.24 21.37
N LEU A 13 -12.51 3.11 20.19
CA LEU A 13 -11.60 4.14 19.67
C LEU A 13 -12.34 5.45 19.33
N ALA A 14 -13.56 5.35 18.83
CA ALA A 14 -14.39 6.53 18.55
C ALA A 14 -14.77 7.29 19.84
N GLU A 15 -15.04 6.61 20.94
CA GLU A 15 -15.24 7.21 22.26
C GLU A 15 -13.98 7.95 22.74
N LEU A 16 -12.81 7.36 22.61
CA LEU A 16 -11.53 8.00 22.94
C LEU A 16 -11.27 9.23 22.06
N ARG A 17 -11.67 9.19 20.80
CA ARG A 17 -11.61 10.33 19.91
C ARG A 17 -12.56 11.45 20.36
N ALA A 18 -13.78 11.11 20.74
CA ALA A 18 -14.76 12.08 21.27
C ALA A 18 -14.27 12.73 22.57
N ALA A 19 -13.53 11.97 23.41
CA ALA A 19 -12.87 12.49 24.63
C ALA A 19 -11.61 13.32 24.35
N GLY A 20 -11.22 13.52 23.07
CA GLY A 20 -10.05 14.32 22.67
C GLY A 20 -8.69 13.62 22.84
N LEU A 21 -8.67 12.34 23.19
CA LEU A 21 -7.44 11.55 23.40
C LEU A 21 -6.85 11.05 22.08
N ILE A 22 -7.65 10.90 21.04
CA ILE A 22 -7.25 10.50 19.68
C ILE A 22 -7.73 11.58 18.71
N ARG A 23 -6.85 11.99 17.79
CA ARG A 23 -7.22 12.99 16.76
C ARG A 23 -7.89 12.33 15.55
N HIS A 24 -7.28 11.26 15.03
CA HIS A 24 -7.69 10.60 13.79
C HIS A 24 -7.74 9.10 13.99
N LEU A 25 -8.69 8.45 13.33
CA LEU A 25 -8.86 6.99 13.34
C LEU A 25 -8.54 6.43 11.96
N GLY A 26 -7.95 5.24 11.93
CA GLY A 26 -7.71 4.46 10.73
C GLY A 26 -7.99 2.98 10.98
N VAL A 27 -7.97 2.20 9.92
CA VAL A 27 -8.17 0.75 9.96
C VAL A 27 -7.03 0.03 9.24
N SER A 28 -6.73 -1.20 9.63
CA SER A 28 -5.66 -2.00 9.04
C SER A 28 -6.08 -3.45 8.82
N ASP A 29 -5.60 -4.04 7.72
CA ASP A 29 -5.87 -5.43 7.32
C ASP A 29 -7.38 -5.75 7.24
N VAL A 30 -8.11 -4.85 6.58
CA VAL A 30 -9.58 -4.87 6.48
C VAL A 30 -10.06 -5.18 5.07
N GLU A 31 -11.33 -5.56 4.97
CA GLU A 31 -12.08 -5.69 3.72
C GLU A 31 -12.98 -4.46 3.49
N PRO A 32 -13.52 -4.24 2.28
CA PRO A 32 -14.42 -3.12 1.99
C PRO A 32 -15.60 -2.99 2.95
N ARG A 33 -16.15 -4.11 3.41
CA ARG A 33 -17.27 -4.15 4.39
C ARG A 33 -16.87 -3.59 5.75
N HIS A 34 -15.64 -3.83 6.21
CA HIS A 34 -15.14 -3.32 7.48
C HIS A 34 -14.91 -1.80 7.42
N LEU A 35 -14.43 -1.29 6.26
CA LEU A 35 -14.33 0.16 6.07
C LEU A 35 -15.71 0.83 6.18
N ALA A 36 -16.73 0.25 5.52
CA ALA A 36 -18.10 0.76 5.60
C ALA A 36 -18.65 0.71 7.04
N GLU A 37 -18.38 -0.37 7.77
CA GLU A 37 -18.78 -0.54 9.17
C GLU A 37 -18.10 0.52 10.07
N ALA A 38 -16.78 0.73 9.92
CA ALA A 38 -16.06 1.75 10.66
C ALA A 38 -16.60 3.16 10.37
N GLN A 39 -16.88 3.47 9.11
CA GLN A 39 -17.41 4.77 8.68
C GLN A 39 -18.83 5.07 9.21
N ALA A 40 -19.62 4.03 9.47
CA ALA A 40 -20.93 4.17 10.13
C ALA A 40 -20.80 4.61 11.62
N ILE A 41 -19.62 4.41 12.22
CA ILE A 41 -19.35 4.73 13.65
C ILE A 41 -18.64 6.09 13.75
N ALA A 42 -17.54 6.29 13.01
CA ALA A 42 -16.76 7.52 13.04
C ALA A 42 -15.96 7.72 11.74
N PRO A 43 -15.50 8.95 11.42
CA PRO A 43 -14.66 9.21 10.26
C PRO A 43 -13.36 8.40 10.28
N VAL A 44 -13.06 7.76 9.15
CA VAL A 44 -11.81 7.03 8.89
C VAL A 44 -10.92 7.91 8.00
N VAL A 45 -9.68 8.17 8.40
CA VAL A 45 -8.76 9.01 7.62
C VAL A 45 -7.69 8.22 6.88
N CYS A 46 -7.43 6.96 7.27
CA CYS A 46 -6.50 6.11 6.55
C CYS A 46 -6.90 4.63 6.61
N VAL A 47 -6.49 3.89 5.58
CA VAL A 47 -6.54 2.43 5.49
C VAL A 47 -5.12 1.92 5.29
N GLN A 48 -4.69 0.97 6.12
CA GLN A 48 -3.39 0.33 5.99
C GLN A 48 -3.57 -1.16 5.69
N ASN A 49 -3.36 -1.55 4.43
CA ASN A 49 -3.50 -2.92 3.98
C ASN A 49 -2.23 -3.41 3.27
N ARG A 50 -2.10 -4.74 3.16
CA ARG A 50 -1.05 -5.33 2.33
C ARG A 50 -1.30 -4.96 0.86
N TYR A 51 -0.30 -4.32 0.23
CA TYR A 51 -0.38 -3.94 -1.17
C TYR A 51 1.01 -3.73 -1.76
N GLY A 52 1.21 -4.13 -2.99
CA GLY A 52 2.48 -3.99 -3.69
C GLY A 52 2.51 -4.80 -4.97
N LEU A 53 3.56 -4.64 -5.76
CA LEU A 53 3.74 -5.37 -7.01
C LEU A 53 3.76 -6.90 -6.84
N GLY A 54 4.31 -7.42 -5.74
CA GLY A 54 4.34 -8.86 -5.45
C GLY A 54 3.06 -9.39 -4.78
N PHE A 55 1.97 -8.62 -4.78
CA PHE A 55 0.73 -9.03 -4.13
C PHE A 55 -0.50 -8.53 -4.88
N HIS A 56 -1.39 -9.44 -5.24
CA HIS A 56 -2.67 -9.13 -5.86
C HIS A 56 -3.83 -9.68 -5.01
N ASP A 57 -4.74 -8.81 -4.64
CA ASP A 57 -5.99 -9.13 -3.94
C ASP A 57 -7.09 -8.16 -4.39
N PRO A 58 -8.13 -8.67 -5.08
CA PRO A 58 -9.21 -7.83 -5.59
C PRO A 58 -9.92 -7.00 -4.52
N ALA A 59 -10.03 -7.50 -3.28
CA ALA A 59 -10.65 -6.77 -2.19
C ALA A 59 -9.80 -5.56 -1.78
N THR A 60 -8.47 -5.70 -1.82
CA THR A 60 -7.55 -4.59 -1.56
C THR A 60 -7.53 -3.59 -2.71
N ASP A 61 -7.64 -4.03 -3.97
CA ASP A 61 -7.78 -3.13 -5.12
C ASP A 61 -9.08 -2.30 -5.02
N GLU A 62 -10.18 -2.91 -4.60
CA GLU A 62 -11.44 -2.19 -4.32
C GLU A 62 -11.27 -1.16 -3.19
N LEU A 63 -10.58 -1.50 -2.10
CA LEU A 63 -10.28 -0.56 -1.01
C LEU A 63 -9.45 0.63 -1.48
N LEU A 64 -8.43 0.39 -2.30
CA LEU A 64 -7.61 1.45 -2.89
C LEU A 64 -8.46 2.43 -3.70
N ALA A 65 -9.37 1.91 -4.55
CA ALA A 65 -10.29 2.73 -5.35
C ALA A 65 -11.25 3.54 -4.46
N ARG A 66 -11.87 2.91 -3.46
CA ARG A 66 -12.74 3.58 -2.49
C ARG A 66 -12.03 4.67 -1.69
N CYS A 67 -10.79 4.41 -1.28
CA CYS A 67 -9.97 5.41 -0.58
C CYS A 67 -9.71 6.64 -1.45
N ARG A 68 -9.43 6.44 -2.75
CA ARG A 68 -9.28 7.53 -3.73
C ARG A 68 -10.53 8.38 -3.83
N GLU A 69 -11.68 7.75 -4.04
CA GLU A 69 -12.97 8.44 -4.20
C GLU A 69 -13.36 9.26 -2.97
N GLN A 70 -12.99 8.79 -1.79
CA GLN A 70 -13.40 9.38 -0.52
C GLN A 70 -12.33 10.28 0.12
N GLY A 71 -11.16 10.44 -0.51
CA GLY A 71 -10.06 11.25 0.04
C GLY A 71 -9.43 10.64 1.31
N ILE A 72 -9.50 9.31 1.46
CA ILE A 72 -8.89 8.55 2.55
C ILE A 72 -7.47 8.17 2.15
N ALA A 73 -6.49 8.37 3.03
CA ALA A 73 -5.12 7.95 2.78
C ALA A 73 -5.03 6.40 2.73
N PHE A 74 -4.39 5.87 1.70
CA PHE A 74 -4.08 4.45 1.61
C PHE A 74 -2.59 4.23 1.90
N VAL A 75 -2.27 3.40 2.90
CA VAL A 75 -0.92 3.20 3.42
C VAL A 75 -0.53 1.73 3.25
N PRO A 76 0.09 1.35 2.13
CA PRO A 76 0.44 -0.04 1.86
C PRO A 76 1.58 -0.53 2.74
N PHE A 77 1.40 -1.69 3.40
CA PHE A 77 2.50 -2.41 4.02
C PHE A 77 2.99 -3.56 3.14
N TYR A 78 4.24 -3.98 3.31
CA TYR A 78 4.95 -4.95 2.46
C TYR A 78 5.07 -4.55 0.98
N ALA A 79 5.05 -3.25 0.67
CA ALA A 79 5.18 -2.76 -0.70
C ALA A 79 6.51 -3.15 -1.38
N LEU A 80 7.57 -3.43 -0.60
CA LEU A 80 8.87 -3.90 -1.08
C LEU A 80 9.00 -5.42 -1.15
N ALA A 81 8.00 -6.20 -0.72
CA ALA A 81 8.07 -7.64 -0.72
C ALA A 81 8.19 -8.16 -2.17
N GLY A 82 9.26 -8.89 -2.42
CA GLY A 82 9.54 -9.63 -3.64
C GLY A 82 9.57 -11.12 -3.37
N GLU A 83 10.22 -11.88 -4.28
CA GLU A 83 10.33 -13.34 -4.21
C GLU A 83 11.01 -13.83 -2.92
N GLU A 84 11.97 -13.06 -2.38
CA GLU A 84 12.79 -13.43 -1.20
C GLU A 84 12.21 -12.92 0.14
N GLY A 85 11.06 -12.28 0.14
CA GLY A 85 10.45 -11.76 1.36
C GLY A 85 9.82 -12.86 2.23
N PRO A 86 9.72 -12.67 3.56
CA PRO A 86 9.22 -13.70 4.51
C PRO A 86 7.77 -14.14 4.27
N ARG A 87 7.09 -13.58 3.28
CA ARG A 87 5.74 -13.95 2.82
C ARG A 87 5.64 -13.81 1.31
N GLY A 88 6.66 -14.33 0.60
CA GLY A 88 6.83 -14.23 -0.84
C GLY A 88 5.59 -14.60 -1.66
N GLY A 89 5.54 -14.14 -2.89
CA GLY A 89 4.43 -14.33 -3.80
C GLY A 89 4.63 -13.72 -5.18
N ALA A 90 5.74 -13.00 -5.41
CA ALA A 90 6.04 -12.50 -6.74
C ALA A 90 6.47 -13.63 -7.67
N SER A 91 5.92 -13.69 -8.87
CA SER A 91 6.36 -14.62 -9.90
C SER A 91 7.76 -14.24 -10.42
N THR A 92 8.50 -15.21 -10.99
CA THR A 92 9.82 -14.97 -11.61
C THR A 92 9.72 -13.88 -12.70
N ALA A 93 8.65 -13.91 -13.50
CA ALA A 93 8.39 -12.90 -14.54
C ALA A 93 8.23 -11.49 -13.97
N HIS A 94 7.59 -11.38 -12.81
CA HIS A 94 7.45 -10.11 -12.10
C HIS A 94 8.81 -9.53 -11.66
N GLU A 95 9.66 -10.37 -11.07
CA GLU A 95 11.00 -9.96 -10.65
C GLU A 95 11.88 -9.52 -11.84
N GLU A 96 11.78 -10.23 -12.97
CA GLU A 96 12.50 -9.90 -14.21
C GLU A 96 12.07 -8.51 -14.73
N GLU A 97 10.77 -8.21 -14.76
CA GLU A 97 10.27 -6.93 -15.22
C GLU A 97 10.71 -5.78 -14.29
N VAL A 98 10.63 -5.97 -12.96
CA VAL A 98 11.13 -4.98 -12.00
C VAL A 98 12.61 -4.69 -12.20
N ARG A 99 13.45 -5.75 -12.42
CA ARG A 99 14.89 -5.58 -12.69
C ARG A 99 15.15 -4.88 -14.03
N ALA A 100 14.36 -5.18 -15.07
CA ALA A 100 14.49 -4.54 -16.37
C ALA A 100 14.20 -3.03 -16.29
N VAL A 101 13.13 -2.64 -15.60
CA VAL A 101 12.79 -1.23 -15.36
C VAL A 101 13.86 -0.56 -14.49
N ALA A 102 14.32 -1.20 -13.43
CA ALA A 102 15.38 -0.69 -12.57
C ALA A 102 16.67 -0.40 -13.35
N GLY A 103 17.07 -1.35 -14.21
CA GLY A 103 18.24 -1.20 -15.09
C GLY A 103 18.10 -0.03 -16.09
N ALA A 104 16.92 0.15 -16.67
CA ALA A 104 16.65 1.25 -17.61
C ALA A 104 16.77 2.64 -16.96
N HIS A 105 16.41 2.75 -15.69
CA HIS A 105 16.48 4.00 -14.92
C HIS A 105 17.78 4.14 -14.11
N GLY A 106 18.63 3.13 -14.03
CA GLY A 106 19.86 3.14 -13.20
C GLY A 106 19.55 3.23 -11.69
N VAL A 107 18.46 2.61 -11.25
CA VAL A 107 17.98 2.64 -9.86
C VAL A 107 17.87 1.22 -9.29
N SER A 108 17.62 1.08 -7.98
CA SER A 108 17.41 -0.22 -7.37
C SER A 108 15.97 -0.76 -7.62
N PRO A 109 15.77 -2.10 -7.62
CA PRO A 109 14.45 -2.72 -7.68
C PRO A 109 13.50 -2.21 -6.59
N ALA A 110 14.00 -1.89 -5.40
CA ALA A 110 13.23 -1.32 -4.30
C ALA A 110 12.65 0.06 -4.68
N GLN A 111 13.45 0.91 -5.34
CA GLN A 111 12.98 2.22 -5.82
C GLN A 111 11.88 2.10 -6.86
N VAL A 112 11.96 1.12 -7.79
CA VAL A 112 10.89 0.84 -8.76
C VAL A 112 9.60 0.45 -8.03
N ARG A 113 9.66 -0.43 -7.03
CA ARG A 113 8.49 -0.85 -6.25
C ARG A 113 7.84 0.31 -5.50
N ILE A 114 8.64 1.18 -4.88
CA ILE A 114 8.13 2.39 -4.20
C ILE A 114 7.48 3.33 -5.22
N ALA A 115 8.15 3.61 -6.34
CA ALA A 115 7.64 4.50 -7.38
C ALA A 115 6.32 3.97 -7.96
N TRP A 116 6.24 2.68 -8.28
CA TRP A 116 5.01 2.06 -8.75
C TRP A 116 3.87 2.18 -7.71
N THR A 117 4.19 1.96 -6.43
CA THR A 117 3.22 2.10 -5.34
C THR A 117 2.67 3.53 -5.27
N LEU A 118 3.53 4.53 -5.38
CA LEU A 118 3.13 5.94 -5.37
C LEU A 118 2.33 6.35 -6.63
N HIS A 119 2.54 5.69 -7.77
CA HIS A 119 1.77 5.91 -9.00
C HIS A 119 0.31 5.46 -8.87
N GLN A 120 -0.04 4.67 -7.86
CA GLN A 120 -1.42 4.27 -7.62
C GLN A 120 -2.34 5.45 -7.26
N GLY A 121 -1.79 6.60 -6.89
CA GLY A 121 -2.54 7.84 -6.74
C GLY A 121 -2.01 8.77 -5.64
N PRO A 122 -2.46 10.03 -5.63
CA PRO A 122 -1.98 11.04 -4.68
C PRO A 122 -2.42 10.78 -3.22
N HIS A 123 -3.34 9.85 -3.00
CA HIS A 123 -3.81 9.42 -1.69
C HIS A 123 -2.96 8.28 -1.10
N VAL A 124 -1.96 7.78 -1.85
CA VAL A 124 -1.12 6.65 -1.41
C VAL A 124 0.15 7.16 -0.73
N LEU A 125 0.46 6.62 0.44
CA LEU A 125 1.63 6.95 1.26
C LEU A 125 2.50 5.72 1.43
N ALA A 126 3.71 5.73 0.87
CA ALA A 126 4.67 4.64 1.05
C ALA A 126 5.34 4.69 2.43
N ILE A 127 5.53 3.53 3.06
CA ILE A 127 6.14 3.36 4.38
C ILE A 127 7.30 2.35 4.36
N PRO A 128 8.31 2.50 3.48
CA PRO A 128 9.43 1.57 3.41
C PRO A 128 10.30 1.66 4.66
N GLY A 129 10.42 0.54 5.41
CA GLY A 129 11.27 0.45 6.59
C GLY A 129 12.69 0.04 6.23
N THR A 130 13.69 0.70 6.84
CA THR A 130 15.11 0.30 6.73
C THR A 130 15.91 0.74 7.96
N GLY A 131 16.96 0.01 8.28
CA GLY A 131 18.01 0.40 9.26
C GLY A 131 19.29 0.91 8.61
N ASP A 132 19.36 0.95 7.28
CA ASP A 132 20.52 1.38 6.49
C ASP A 132 20.32 2.79 5.92
N LEU A 133 21.31 3.68 6.10
CA LEU A 133 21.23 5.08 5.66
C LEU A 133 21.25 5.21 4.13
N GLY A 134 21.95 4.31 3.41
CA GLY A 134 21.94 4.26 1.95
C GLY A 134 20.56 3.91 1.42
N HIS A 135 19.95 2.86 1.96
CA HIS A 135 18.58 2.48 1.63
C HIS A 135 17.56 3.57 1.98
N LEU A 136 17.78 4.33 3.08
CA LEU A 136 16.91 5.47 3.40
C LEU A 136 16.97 6.54 2.31
N ALA A 137 18.18 6.89 1.86
CA ALA A 137 18.36 7.85 0.77
C ALA A 137 17.70 7.37 -0.54
N GLU A 138 17.88 6.10 -0.89
CA GLU A 138 17.24 5.48 -2.05
C GLU A 138 15.70 5.51 -1.94
N ASN A 139 15.14 5.15 -0.79
CA ASN A 139 13.70 5.18 -0.54
C ASN A 139 13.10 6.57 -0.74
N VAL A 140 13.79 7.61 -0.24
CA VAL A 140 13.37 9.01 -0.43
C VAL A 140 13.47 9.40 -1.91
N ALA A 141 14.57 9.05 -2.58
CA ALA A 141 14.77 9.35 -4.00
C ALA A 141 13.73 8.69 -4.92
N ALA A 142 13.18 7.54 -4.52
CA ALA A 142 12.12 6.86 -5.27
C ALA A 142 10.85 7.72 -5.47
N GLY A 143 10.59 8.68 -4.59
CA GLY A 143 9.48 9.64 -4.73
C GLY A 143 9.63 10.57 -5.93
N ALA A 144 10.83 10.75 -6.45
CA ALA A 144 11.11 11.54 -7.66
C ALA A 144 11.13 10.69 -8.94
N LEU A 145 11.18 9.37 -8.85
CA LEU A 145 11.22 8.47 -10.01
C LEU A 145 9.89 8.52 -10.76
N ARG A 146 9.97 8.74 -12.06
CA ARG A 146 8.82 8.76 -12.97
C ARG A 146 8.88 7.58 -13.90
N LEU A 147 7.97 6.64 -13.69
CA LEU A 147 7.75 5.50 -14.58
C LEU A 147 6.88 5.95 -15.76
N THR A 148 7.22 5.47 -16.94
CA THR A 148 6.40 5.71 -18.14
C THR A 148 5.13 4.86 -18.13
N ASP A 149 4.09 5.24 -18.87
CA ASP A 149 2.86 4.45 -19.00
C ASP A 149 3.13 3.03 -19.51
N GLY A 150 4.11 2.86 -20.40
CA GLY A 150 4.51 1.54 -20.88
C GLY A 150 5.16 0.66 -19.82
N GLU A 151 5.97 1.24 -18.92
CA GLU A 151 6.57 0.53 -17.78
C GLU A 151 5.51 0.15 -16.75
N LEU A 152 4.62 1.08 -16.43
CA LEU A 152 3.49 0.82 -15.54
C LEU A 152 2.63 -0.33 -16.06
N ALA A 153 2.26 -0.32 -17.35
CA ALA A 153 1.46 -1.38 -17.96
C ALA A 153 2.15 -2.75 -17.91
N ARG A 154 3.48 -2.83 -18.11
CA ARG A 154 4.22 -4.10 -18.01
C ARG A 154 4.30 -4.59 -16.58
N LEU A 155 4.56 -3.70 -15.62
CA LEU A 155 4.60 -4.03 -14.19
C LEU A 155 3.22 -4.52 -13.69
N ASP A 156 2.13 -3.88 -14.13
CA ASP A 156 0.76 -4.27 -13.80
C ASP A 156 0.40 -5.64 -14.40
N ALA A 157 0.78 -5.90 -15.65
CA ALA A 157 0.56 -7.19 -16.29
C ALA A 157 1.30 -8.32 -15.56
N ALA A 158 2.54 -8.08 -15.14
CA ALA A 158 3.34 -9.05 -14.38
C ALA A 158 2.81 -9.27 -12.95
N ARG A 159 2.06 -8.34 -12.37
CA ARG A 159 1.42 -8.46 -11.04
C ARG A 159 0.25 -9.44 -11.04
N THR A 160 -0.47 -9.54 -12.15
CA THR A 160 -1.71 -10.32 -12.27
C THR A 160 -1.53 -11.70 -12.91
N GLY A 161 -0.36 -12.00 -13.47
CA GLY A 161 0.01 -13.29 -14.08
C GLY A 161 0.64 -14.24 -13.09
#